data_d3077d6a6b6c7c888228ef3d384d40f3
#
_entry.id   d3077d6a6b6c7c888228ef3d384d40f3
#
_cell.length_a   1.000
_cell.length_b   1.000
_cell.length_c   1.000
_cell.angle_alpha   90.00
_cell.angle_beta   90.00
_cell.angle_gamma   90.00
#
_symmetry.space_group_name_H-M   'P 1'
#
loop_
_entity.id
_entity.type
_entity.pdbx_description
1 polymer ?
#
loop_
_entity_poly.entity_id
_entity_poly.type
_entity_poly.pdbx_seq_one_letter_code
_entity_poly.pdbx_strand_id
1 'polypeptide(L)'
;MKITLQENIIPLDIAGLHFEMDADDITLHQTISDFMDKYRENRLVTENFIDDCRNTIDGLLGAGAYRKIFHKEDLKPYYVILQLAEALKERLEEAATTEQMKKRQQSAEKELQAVQGIVNSMERFTKQMEYADGKYGMKNVANKRRPAKNRKSR
;
A
#
# COMPACT_ATOMS: atom_id res chain seq x y z
N MET A 1 2.72 18.29 14.46
CA MET A 1 2.38 17.10 13.63
C MET A 1 1.10 16.50 14.18
N LYS A 2 0.09 16.32 13.32
CA LYS A 2 -1.18 15.70 13.71
C LYS A 2 -1.20 14.28 13.19
N ILE A 3 -1.28 13.30 14.09
CA ILE A 3 -1.42 11.90 13.76
C ILE A 3 -2.88 11.54 13.91
N THR A 4 -3.52 11.08 12.86
CA THR A 4 -4.90 10.60 12.88
C THR A 4 -4.88 9.08 12.84
N LEU A 5 -5.43 8.43 13.87
CA LEU A 5 -5.64 7.00 13.89
C LEU A 5 -6.93 6.71 13.12
N GLN A 6 -6.83 5.87 12.09
CA GLN A 6 -8.00 5.38 11.36
C GLN A 6 -8.47 4.08 11.99
N GLU A 7 -9.74 3.98 12.22
CA GLU A 7 -10.36 2.72 12.63
C GLU A 7 -10.41 1.75 11.45
N ASN A 8 -10.01 0.52 11.67
CA ASN A 8 -9.99 -0.53 10.66
C ASN A 8 -11.05 -1.59 10.99
N ILE A 9 -12.32 -1.16 11.00
CA ILE A 9 -13.46 -1.98 11.35
C ILE A 9 -13.98 -2.74 10.12
N ILE A 10 -14.20 -4.03 10.29
CA ILE A 10 -14.83 -4.91 9.30
C ILE A 10 -16.30 -5.11 9.70
N PRO A 11 -17.27 -4.57 8.95
CA PRO A 11 -18.67 -4.85 9.19
C PRO A 11 -19.02 -6.25 8.68
N LEU A 12 -19.80 -7.01 9.45
CA LEU A 12 -20.16 -8.39 9.17
C LEU A 12 -21.67 -8.60 9.36
N ASP A 13 -22.31 -9.24 8.41
CA ASP A 13 -23.68 -9.72 8.52
C ASP A 13 -23.70 -11.25 8.54
N ILE A 14 -24.03 -11.80 9.69
CA ILE A 14 -24.04 -13.25 9.90
C ILE A 14 -25.42 -13.66 10.38
N ALA A 15 -26.09 -14.52 9.64
CA ALA A 15 -27.45 -15.01 9.94
C ALA A 15 -28.49 -13.88 10.21
N GLY A 16 -28.35 -12.75 9.49
CA GLY A 16 -29.21 -11.58 9.65
C GLY A 16 -28.89 -10.70 10.86
N LEU A 17 -27.79 -11.00 11.56
CA LEU A 17 -27.30 -10.21 12.69
C LEU A 17 -26.07 -9.41 12.25
N HIS A 18 -25.97 -8.17 12.74
CA HIS A 18 -24.85 -7.30 12.45
C HIS A 18 -23.78 -7.40 13.54
N PHE A 19 -22.54 -7.60 13.10
CA PHE A 19 -21.33 -7.66 13.94
C PHE A 19 -20.23 -6.77 13.37
N GLU A 20 -19.27 -6.43 14.20
CA GLU A 20 -18.10 -5.67 13.81
C GLU A 20 -16.84 -6.34 14.35
N MET A 21 -15.78 -6.36 13.56
CA MET A 21 -14.46 -6.84 13.94
C MET A 21 -13.43 -5.74 13.72
N ASP A 22 -12.60 -5.46 14.72
CA ASP A 22 -11.47 -4.55 14.57
C ASP A 22 -10.25 -5.32 14.03
N ALA A 23 -9.90 -5.04 12.76
CA ALA A 23 -8.78 -5.70 12.10
C ALA A 23 -7.41 -5.34 12.69
N ASP A 24 -7.31 -4.28 13.47
CA ASP A 24 -6.09 -3.87 14.15
C ASP A 24 -5.92 -4.49 15.55
N ASP A 25 -6.95 -5.17 16.04
CA ASP A 25 -6.90 -5.84 17.36
C ASP A 25 -6.06 -7.12 17.30
N ILE A 26 -4.88 -7.05 17.90
CA ILE A 26 -3.94 -8.18 17.98
C ILE A 26 -4.57 -9.41 18.67
N THR A 27 -5.46 -9.19 19.64
CA THR A 27 -6.13 -10.28 20.35
C THR A 27 -6.98 -11.13 19.43
N LEU A 28 -7.67 -10.53 18.46
CA LEU A 28 -8.45 -11.25 17.45
C LEU A 28 -7.56 -12.10 16.54
N HIS A 29 -6.45 -11.57 16.11
CA HIS A 29 -5.46 -12.30 15.30
C HIS A 29 -4.90 -13.50 16.07
N GLN A 30 -4.56 -13.31 17.35
CA GLN A 30 -4.06 -14.38 18.19
C GLN A 30 -5.12 -15.47 18.42
N THR A 31 -6.36 -15.09 18.66
CA THR A 31 -7.48 -16.01 18.85
C THR A 31 -7.70 -16.90 17.62
N ILE A 32 -7.66 -16.31 16.42
CA ILE A 32 -7.76 -17.06 15.16
C ILE A 32 -6.54 -17.98 14.95
N SER A 33 -5.35 -17.48 15.21
CA SER A 33 -4.11 -18.24 15.04
C SER A 33 -4.11 -19.46 15.95
N ASP A 34 -4.47 -19.32 17.21
CA ASP A 34 -4.52 -20.41 18.17
C ASP A 34 -5.56 -21.47 17.77
N PHE A 35 -6.73 -21.05 17.30
CA PHE A 35 -7.75 -21.96 16.79
C PHE A 35 -7.28 -22.70 15.53
N MET A 36 -6.71 -22.01 14.56
CA MET A 36 -6.23 -22.59 13.32
C MET A 36 -5.08 -23.58 13.57
N ASP A 37 -4.15 -23.28 14.48
CA ASP A 37 -3.05 -24.17 14.84
C ASP A 37 -3.55 -25.46 15.48
N LYS A 38 -4.59 -25.36 16.31
CA LYS A 38 -5.20 -26.52 16.97
C LYS A 38 -5.92 -27.46 16.00
N TYR A 39 -6.55 -26.91 14.94
CA TYR A 39 -7.38 -27.67 14.00
C TYR A 39 -6.78 -27.78 12.58
N ARG A 40 -5.52 -27.46 12.39
CA ARG A 40 -4.82 -27.49 11.08
C ARG A 40 -4.74 -28.89 10.46
N GLU A 41 -4.66 -29.95 11.27
CA GLU A 41 -4.42 -31.30 10.83
C GLU A 41 -5.67 -32.18 10.69
N ASN A 42 -6.82 -31.66 10.26
CA ASN A 42 -8.07 -32.41 10.04
C ASN A 42 -8.64 -33.14 11.28
N ARG A 43 -8.24 -32.78 12.48
CA ARG A 43 -8.81 -33.31 13.72
C ARG A 43 -10.06 -32.51 14.13
N LEU A 44 -11.07 -32.51 13.26
CA LEU A 44 -12.26 -31.68 13.42
C LEU A 44 -13.16 -32.09 14.58
N VAL A 45 -13.02 -33.29 15.11
CA VAL A 45 -13.91 -33.80 16.16
C VAL A 45 -13.09 -34.22 17.39
N THR A 46 -12.76 -33.25 18.21
CA THR A 46 -12.29 -33.50 19.58
C THR A 46 -13.45 -33.22 20.54
N GLU A 47 -13.37 -33.75 21.78
CA GLU A 47 -14.39 -33.51 22.84
C GLU A 47 -14.64 -31.99 23.07
N ASN A 48 -13.64 -31.17 22.86
CA ASN A 48 -13.70 -29.72 23.11
C ASN A 48 -13.94 -28.89 21.84
N PHE A 49 -14.22 -29.51 20.71
CA PHE A 49 -14.35 -28.77 19.42
C PHE A 49 -15.45 -27.72 19.47
N ILE A 50 -16.62 -28.06 19.96
CA ILE A 50 -17.77 -27.13 20.09
C ILE A 50 -17.45 -25.99 21.04
N ASP A 51 -16.84 -26.30 22.19
CA ASP A 51 -16.45 -25.29 23.17
C ASP A 51 -15.35 -24.36 22.62
N ASP A 52 -14.40 -24.90 21.89
CA ASP A 52 -13.37 -24.11 21.23
C ASP A 52 -13.96 -23.19 20.15
N CYS A 53 -14.91 -23.68 19.34
CA CYS A 53 -15.65 -22.85 18.38
C CYS A 53 -16.43 -21.73 19.07
N ARG A 54 -17.11 -22.04 20.15
CA ARG A 54 -17.88 -21.08 20.96
C ARG A 54 -16.96 -19.98 21.50
N ASN A 55 -15.88 -20.37 22.16
CA ASN A 55 -14.93 -19.42 22.73
C ASN A 55 -14.26 -18.55 21.67
N THR A 56 -13.94 -19.13 20.53
CA THR A 56 -13.34 -18.39 19.40
C THR A 56 -14.32 -17.38 18.84
N ILE A 57 -15.56 -17.77 18.56
CA ILE A 57 -16.57 -16.86 17.99
C ILE A 57 -16.94 -15.76 18.98
N ASP A 58 -17.11 -16.09 20.25
CA ASP A 58 -17.39 -15.09 21.29
C ASP A 58 -16.19 -14.14 21.49
N GLY A 59 -14.97 -14.63 21.32
CA GLY A 59 -13.76 -13.80 21.34
C GLY A 59 -13.64 -12.87 20.14
N LEU A 60 -14.09 -13.28 18.96
CA LEU A 60 -14.02 -12.49 17.72
C LEU A 60 -15.16 -11.47 17.57
N LEU A 61 -16.38 -11.86 17.93
CA LEU A 61 -17.60 -11.09 17.64
C LEU A 61 -18.25 -10.50 18.91
N GLY A 62 -17.75 -10.85 20.08
CA GLY A 62 -18.28 -10.40 21.36
C GLY A 62 -18.99 -11.51 22.13
N ALA A 63 -19.07 -11.32 23.46
CA ALA A 63 -19.66 -12.29 24.35
C ALA A 63 -21.11 -12.64 23.98
N GLY A 64 -21.42 -13.94 23.90
CA GLY A 64 -22.73 -14.43 23.54
C GLY A 64 -23.07 -14.46 22.07
N ALA A 65 -22.15 -14.06 21.17
CA ALA A 65 -22.35 -14.09 19.74
C ALA A 65 -22.64 -15.49 19.21
N TYR A 66 -21.95 -16.50 19.71
CA TYR A 66 -22.18 -17.90 19.33
C TYR A 66 -23.62 -18.31 19.51
N ARG A 67 -24.21 -18.05 20.71
CA ARG A 67 -25.59 -18.40 21.01
C ARG A 67 -26.64 -17.68 20.18
N LYS A 68 -26.31 -16.47 19.74
CA LYS A 68 -27.19 -15.68 18.85
C LYS A 68 -27.21 -16.22 17.42
N ILE A 69 -26.10 -16.77 16.96
CA ILE A 69 -25.93 -17.24 15.58
C ILE A 69 -26.30 -18.71 15.44
N PHE A 70 -25.85 -19.56 16.37
CA PHE A 70 -25.94 -21.01 16.26
C PHE A 70 -26.91 -21.61 17.27
N HIS A 71 -27.82 -22.44 16.79
CA HIS A 71 -28.85 -23.10 17.61
C HIS A 71 -28.72 -24.64 17.62
N LYS A 72 -27.76 -25.17 16.86
CA LYS A 72 -27.47 -26.60 16.75
C LYS A 72 -25.96 -26.83 16.88
N GLU A 73 -25.61 -28.02 17.37
CA GLU A 73 -24.25 -28.53 17.37
C GLU A 73 -23.94 -29.13 16.00
N ASP A 74 -23.31 -28.36 15.11
CA ASP A 74 -22.88 -28.77 13.78
C ASP A 74 -21.52 -28.17 13.43
N LEU A 75 -21.09 -28.31 12.19
CA LEU A 75 -19.82 -27.77 11.69
C LEU A 75 -19.89 -26.32 11.17
N LYS A 76 -21.06 -25.69 11.19
CA LYS A 76 -21.22 -24.31 10.71
C LYS A 76 -20.34 -23.30 11.43
N PRO A 77 -20.17 -23.39 12.77
CA PRO A 77 -19.26 -22.48 13.47
C PRO A 77 -17.83 -22.55 12.95
N TYR A 78 -17.33 -23.72 12.60
CA TYR A 78 -16.01 -23.90 12.02
C TYR A 78 -15.87 -23.17 10.68
N TYR A 79 -16.84 -23.30 9.79
CA TYR A 79 -16.84 -22.59 8.50
C TYR A 79 -16.93 -21.07 8.68
N VAL A 80 -17.67 -20.59 9.67
CA VAL A 80 -17.74 -19.16 9.99
C VAL A 80 -16.38 -18.66 10.47
N ILE A 81 -15.69 -19.41 11.35
CA ILE A 81 -14.34 -19.03 11.80
C ILE A 81 -13.37 -18.96 10.64
N LEU A 82 -13.41 -19.90 9.70
CA LEU A 82 -12.58 -19.85 8.49
C LEU A 82 -12.85 -18.59 7.64
N GLN A 83 -14.11 -18.22 7.47
CA GLN A 83 -14.48 -17.01 6.74
C GLN A 83 -14.06 -15.73 7.47
N LEU A 84 -14.15 -15.69 8.78
CA LEU A 84 -13.66 -14.58 9.61
C LEU A 84 -12.14 -14.44 9.52
N ALA A 85 -11.42 -15.56 9.55
CA ALA A 85 -9.97 -15.58 9.36
C ALA A 85 -9.56 -15.04 7.96
N GLU A 86 -10.29 -15.42 6.93
CA GLU A 86 -10.07 -14.92 5.58
C GLU A 86 -10.36 -13.43 5.46
N ALA A 87 -11.45 -12.94 6.04
CA ALA A 87 -11.78 -11.52 6.06
C ALA A 87 -10.70 -10.67 6.75
N LEU A 88 -10.15 -11.14 7.87
CA LEU A 88 -9.02 -10.47 8.54
C LEU A 88 -7.76 -10.47 7.67
N LYS A 89 -7.45 -11.59 7.03
CA LYS A 89 -6.30 -11.70 6.13
C LYS A 89 -6.41 -10.75 4.94
N GLU A 90 -7.55 -10.74 4.27
CA GLU A 90 -7.81 -9.83 3.14
C GLU A 90 -7.66 -8.36 3.55
N ARG A 91 -8.16 -7.99 4.73
CA ARG A 91 -8.05 -6.63 5.24
C ARG A 91 -6.61 -6.23 5.51
N LEU A 92 -5.79 -7.12 6.04
CA LEU A 92 -4.36 -6.88 6.23
C LEU A 92 -3.61 -6.76 4.91
N GLU A 93 -3.93 -7.58 3.92
CA GLU A 93 -3.34 -7.53 2.59
C GLU A 93 -3.70 -6.22 1.85
N GLU A 94 -4.94 -5.77 1.94
CA GLU A 94 -5.38 -4.47 1.42
C GLU A 94 -4.62 -3.31 2.06
N ALA A 95 -4.48 -3.31 3.38
CA ALA A 95 -3.72 -2.29 4.11
C ALA A 95 -2.25 -2.28 3.70
N ALA A 96 -1.60 -3.43 3.59
CA ALA A 96 -0.22 -3.56 3.14
C ALA A 96 -0.04 -3.08 1.69
N THR A 97 -0.96 -3.43 0.79
CA THR A 97 -0.94 -2.99 -0.60
C THR A 97 -1.11 -1.48 -0.73
N THR A 98 -2.01 -0.89 0.04
CA THR A 98 -2.23 0.56 0.07
C THR A 98 -0.99 1.31 0.56
N GLU A 99 -0.31 0.83 1.59
CA GLU A 99 0.95 1.41 2.05
C GLU A 99 2.07 1.29 1.03
N GLN A 100 2.18 0.14 0.37
CA GLN A 100 3.16 -0.05 -0.72
C GLN A 100 2.88 0.88 -1.89
N MET A 101 1.62 1.07 -2.27
CA MET A 101 1.23 2.02 -3.31
C MET A 101 1.56 3.46 -2.92
N LYS A 102 1.28 3.87 -1.68
CA LYS A 102 1.66 5.21 -1.17
C LYS A 102 3.18 5.43 -1.23
N LYS A 103 3.96 4.43 -0.81
CA LYS A 103 5.44 4.49 -0.88
C LYS A 103 5.94 4.60 -2.32
N ARG A 104 5.34 3.85 -3.26
CA ARG A 104 5.68 3.93 -4.70
C ARG A 104 5.34 5.29 -5.29
N GLN A 105 4.18 5.86 -4.97
CA GLN A 105 3.80 7.20 -5.40
C GLN A 105 4.74 8.27 -4.88
N GLN A 106 5.10 8.24 -3.60
CA GLN A 106 6.06 9.19 -3.02
C GLN A 106 7.44 9.07 -3.66
N SER A 107 7.91 7.85 -3.96
CA SER A 107 9.17 7.62 -4.68
C SER A 107 9.11 8.16 -6.11
N ALA A 108 8.01 7.91 -6.82
CA ALA A 108 7.80 8.43 -8.18
C ALA A 108 7.74 9.97 -8.22
N GLU A 109 7.08 10.61 -7.26
CA GLU A 109 7.05 12.06 -7.12
C GLU A 109 8.44 12.64 -6.87
N LYS A 110 9.25 12.03 -6.00
CA LYS A 110 10.63 12.45 -5.74
C LYS A 110 11.51 12.31 -6.98
N GLU A 111 11.38 11.22 -7.73
CA GLU A 111 12.09 11.02 -9.00
C GLU A 111 11.67 12.06 -10.02
N LEU A 112 10.39 12.36 -10.15
CA LEU A 112 9.87 13.38 -11.06
C LEU A 112 10.41 14.76 -10.70
N GLN A 113 10.46 15.14 -9.42
CA GLN A 113 11.03 16.39 -8.96
C GLN A 113 12.53 16.48 -9.27
N ALA A 114 13.27 15.38 -9.10
CA ALA A 114 14.69 15.31 -9.44
C ALA A 114 14.92 15.50 -10.95
N VAL A 115 14.12 14.85 -11.79
CA VAL A 115 14.17 15.02 -13.26
C VAL A 115 13.84 16.46 -13.65
N GLN A 116 12.81 17.05 -13.05
CA GLN A 116 12.45 18.45 -13.30
C GLN A 116 13.58 19.42 -12.92
N GLY A 117 14.26 19.16 -11.82
CA GLY A 117 15.44 19.92 -11.40
C GLY A 117 16.58 19.84 -12.42
N ILE A 118 16.84 18.67 -12.98
CA ILE A 118 17.83 18.46 -14.04
C ILE A 118 17.45 19.22 -15.32
N VAL A 119 16.20 19.13 -15.76
CA VAL A 119 15.69 19.86 -16.93
C VAL A 119 15.85 21.36 -16.76
N ASN A 120 15.49 21.91 -15.61
CA ASN A 120 15.64 23.33 -15.30
C ASN A 120 17.12 23.75 -15.31
N SER A 121 18.02 22.91 -14.81
CA SER A 121 19.47 23.17 -14.86
C SER A 121 20.00 23.15 -16.29
N MET A 122 19.53 22.23 -17.13
CA MET A 122 19.88 22.17 -18.54
C MET A 122 19.38 23.39 -19.31
N GLU A 123 18.17 23.85 -19.08
CA GLU A 123 17.64 25.07 -19.70
C GLU A 123 18.46 26.31 -19.34
N ARG A 124 18.87 26.47 -18.09
CA ARG A 124 19.74 27.54 -17.63
C ARG A 124 21.10 27.49 -18.32
N PHE A 125 21.67 26.30 -18.43
CA PHE A 125 22.94 26.09 -19.10
C PHE A 125 22.86 26.45 -20.60
N THR A 126 21.80 26.01 -21.30
CA THR A 126 21.55 26.33 -22.69
C THR A 126 21.41 27.83 -22.91
N LYS A 127 20.67 28.54 -22.06
CA LYS A 127 20.53 30.00 -22.12
C LYS A 127 21.87 30.71 -21.92
N GLN A 128 22.72 30.24 -21.02
CA GLN A 128 24.06 30.78 -20.81
C GLN A 128 24.97 30.56 -22.02
N MET A 129 24.88 29.38 -22.64
CA MET A 129 25.63 29.10 -23.87
C MET A 129 25.18 29.96 -25.05
N GLU A 130 23.90 30.14 -25.27
CA GLU A 130 23.37 31.06 -26.30
C GLU A 130 23.79 32.49 -26.07
N TYR A 131 23.80 32.97 -24.85
CA TYR A 131 24.25 34.28 -24.49
C TYR A 131 25.76 34.45 -24.76
N ALA A 132 26.59 33.48 -24.42
CA ALA A 132 28.02 33.49 -24.67
C ALA A 132 28.32 33.45 -26.18
N ASP A 133 27.63 32.63 -26.95
CA ASP A 133 27.76 32.58 -28.42
C ASP A 133 27.34 33.90 -29.08
N GLY A 134 26.24 34.49 -28.62
CA GLY A 134 25.77 35.80 -29.12
C GLY A 134 26.72 36.94 -28.80
N LYS A 135 27.41 36.89 -27.64
CA LYS A 135 28.31 37.96 -27.20
C LYS A 135 29.76 37.79 -27.69
N TYR A 136 30.27 36.56 -27.76
CA TYR A 136 31.70 36.29 -27.99
C TYR A 136 32.01 35.41 -29.18
N GLY A 137 31.08 34.63 -29.72
CA GLY A 137 31.34 33.57 -30.67
C GLY A 137 31.20 33.99 -32.13
N MET A 138 30.02 34.33 -32.60
CA MET A 138 29.73 34.47 -34.03
C MET A 138 30.26 35.76 -34.65
N LYS A 139 30.41 36.86 -33.92
CA LYS A 139 30.93 38.12 -34.45
C LYS A 139 32.41 38.04 -34.79
N ASN A 140 33.18 37.23 -34.12
CA ASN A 140 34.59 37.05 -34.35
C ASN A 140 34.91 36.12 -35.52
N VAL A 141 34.04 35.17 -35.83
CA VAL A 141 34.19 34.23 -36.96
C VAL A 141 33.89 34.92 -38.29
N ALA A 142 32.89 35.83 -38.33
CA ALA A 142 32.54 36.59 -39.50
C ALA A 142 33.66 37.57 -39.95
N ASN A 143 34.42 38.11 -38.99
CA ASN A 143 35.53 39.01 -39.28
C ASN A 143 36.81 38.30 -39.74
N LYS A 144 36.99 37.04 -39.49
CA LYS A 144 38.16 36.26 -39.97
C LYS A 144 38.03 35.74 -41.40
N ARG A 145 36.87 35.88 -42.02
CA ARG A 145 36.64 35.45 -43.39
C ARG A 145 36.61 36.61 -44.42
N ARG A 146 37.28 37.74 -44.19
CA ARG A 146 37.51 38.70 -45.23
C ARG A 146 38.48 38.08 -46.26
N PRO A 147 38.09 37.91 -47.51
CA PRO A 147 39.00 37.41 -48.50
C PRO A 147 40.15 38.38 -48.61
N ALA A 148 41.36 37.85 -48.59
CA ALA A 148 42.53 38.64 -48.88
C ALA A 148 42.35 39.30 -50.28
N LYS A 149 42.34 40.60 -50.31
CA LYS A 149 42.33 41.33 -51.56
C LYS A 149 43.54 40.85 -52.43
N ASN A 150 43.24 40.22 -53.55
CA ASN A 150 44.23 39.92 -54.54
C ASN A 150 44.98 41.20 -54.83
N ARG A 151 46.17 41.31 -54.32
CA ARG A 151 47.15 42.25 -54.87
C ARG A 151 47.54 41.71 -56.23
N LYS A 152 46.99 42.26 -57.28
CA LYS A 152 47.58 42.13 -58.61
C LYS A 152 48.96 42.82 -58.56
N SER A 153 49.99 42.03 -58.49
CA SER A 153 51.31 42.46 -58.78
C SER A 153 51.35 42.69 -60.28
N ARG A 154 51.67 43.88 -60.64
CA ARG A 154 52.17 44.15 -61.98
C ARG A 154 53.65 43.78 -62.11
#